data_d619b82076898629eafde57aba5bfd3b
#
_entry.id   d619b82076898629eafde57aba5bfd3b
#
_cell.length_a   1.000
_cell.length_b   1.000
_cell.length_c   1.000
_cell.angle_alpha   90.00
_cell.angle_beta   90.00
_cell.angle_gamma   90.00
#
_symmetry.space_group_name_H-M   'P 1'
#
loop_
_entity.id
_entity.type
_entity.pdbx_description
1 polymer ?
#
loop_
_entity_poly.entity_id
_entity_poly.type
_entity_poly.pdbx_seq_one_letter_code
_entity_poly.pdbx_strand_id
1 'polypeptide(L)'
;EVAQVIEQIDPYEFNVTEALKGLDGGKFFISRAEEITFTTHLVTQSEQLKDFSRHKVFSSICRDLIGPDVRLYWDQAVYKKPGTKDEFPWHQDNGYTFIEPQAYLTCWIALTDTDETNGCPWVMPGLHQKGTLFHEPTDLGHEIPLDSSESICLPLKAGSIAIFSSLTPHRTGPNLSDGIRKSYILQYAPDGAKRVIS
;
A
#
# COMPACT_ATOMS: atom_id res chain seq x y z
N GLU A 1 11.13 14.78 8.37
CA GLU A 1 10.96 14.07 7.08
C GLU A 1 9.52 13.55 6.91
N VAL A 2 8.96 12.78 7.87
CA VAL A 2 7.56 12.28 7.79
C VAL A 2 6.55 13.42 7.65
N ALA A 3 6.66 14.47 8.47
CA ALA A 3 5.75 15.62 8.40
C ALA A 3 5.79 16.30 7.00
N GLN A 4 6.97 16.43 6.42
CA GLN A 4 7.13 16.98 5.06
C GLN A 4 6.47 16.10 3.99
N VAL A 5 6.55 14.77 4.12
CA VAL A 5 5.86 13.85 3.22
C VAL A 5 4.35 14.00 3.35
N ILE A 6 3.82 14.08 4.57
CA ILE A 6 2.39 14.31 4.84
C ILE A 6 1.92 15.64 4.22
N GLU A 7 2.66 16.73 4.42
CA GLU A 7 2.35 18.05 3.85
C GLU A 7 2.25 18.02 2.32
N GLN A 8 3.03 17.16 1.66
CA GLN A 8 2.97 16.99 0.21
C GLN A 8 1.78 16.13 -0.24
N ILE A 9 1.33 15.20 0.58
CA ILE A 9 0.25 14.25 0.25
C ILE A 9 -1.14 14.85 0.55
N ASP A 10 -1.30 15.49 1.70
CA ASP A 10 -2.60 15.94 2.23
C ASP A 10 -3.44 16.76 1.22
N PRO A 11 -2.89 17.70 0.42
CA PRO A 11 -3.68 18.44 -0.56
C PRO A 11 -4.28 17.55 -1.66
N TYR A 12 -3.55 16.52 -2.09
CA TYR A 12 -4.02 15.59 -3.14
C TYR A 12 -5.04 14.61 -2.58
N GLU A 13 -4.82 14.12 -1.36
CA GLU A 13 -5.79 13.27 -0.65
C GLU A 13 -7.11 14.01 -0.42
N PHE A 14 -7.04 15.28 0.00
CA PHE A 14 -8.22 16.13 0.16
C PHE A 14 -9.00 16.23 -1.16
N ASN A 15 -8.33 16.48 -2.28
CA ASN A 15 -8.97 16.57 -3.60
C ASN A 15 -9.63 15.25 -4.00
N VAL A 16 -8.99 14.10 -3.73
CA VAL A 16 -9.57 12.77 -3.96
C VAL A 16 -10.82 12.59 -3.11
N THR A 17 -10.76 12.92 -1.83
CA THR A 17 -11.91 12.83 -0.91
C THR A 17 -13.08 13.68 -1.39
N GLU A 18 -12.87 14.94 -1.76
CA GLU A 18 -13.91 15.83 -2.28
C GLU A 18 -14.51 15.34 -3.61
N ALA A 19 -13.66 14.82 -4.50
CA ALA A 19 -14.13 14.23 -5.75
C ALA A 19 -15.01 13.00 -5.51
N LEU A 20 -14.64 12.14 -4.55
CA LEU A 20 -15.45 10.97 -4.16
C LEU A 20 -16.78 11.37 -3.56
N LYS A 21 -16.84 12.40 -2.70
CA LYS A 21 -18.10 12.93 -2.14
C LYS A 21 -19.07 13.42 -3.22
N GLY A 22 -18.54 13.87 -4.36
CA GLY A 22 -19.35 14.27 -5.52
C GLY A 22 -19.95 13.11 -6.32
N LEU A 23 -19.55 11.86 -6.04
CA LEU A 23 -20.07 10.66 -6.68
C LEU A 23 -21.26 10.08 -5.90
N ASP A 24 -22.15 9.41 -6.63
CA ASP A 24 -23.25 8.66 -6.00
C ASP A 24 -22.68 7.51 -5.15
N GLY A 25 -23.04 7.51 -3.85
CA GLY A 25 -22.49 6.58 -2.86
C GLY A 25 -21.08 6.89 -2.38
N GLY A 26 -20.45 8.00 -2.78
CA GLY A 26 -19.16 8.47 -2.26
C GLY A 26 -17.96 7.50 -2.51
N LYS A 27 -18.05 6.65 -3.53
CA LYS A 27 -17.02 5.64 -3.80
C LYS A 27 -16.61 5.56 -5.27
N PHE A 28 -15.35 5.24 -5.50
CA PHE A 28 -14.81 4.88 -6.82
C PHE A 28 -13.79 3.76 -6.66
N PHE A 29 -14.03 2.63 -7.36
CA PHE A 29 -13.23 1.42 -7.23
C PHE A 29 -13.12 1.01 -5.74
N ILE A 30 -11.92 0.99 -5.16
CA ILE A 30 -11.67 0.66 -3.75
C ILE A 30 -11.67 1.88 -2.82
N SER A 31 -11.68 3.10 -3.37
CA SER A 31 -11.69 4.34 -2.57
C SER A 31 -13.09 4.72 -2.13
N ARG A 32 -13.23 5.08 -0.84
CA ARG A 32 -14.46 5.55 -0.22
C ARG A 32 -14.18 6.81 0.59
N ALA A 33 -14.90 7.90 0.34
CA ALA A 33 -14.63 9.22 0.89
C ALA A 33 -14.52 9.25 2.42
N GLU A 34 -15.42 8.55 3.11
CA GLU A 34 -15.53 8.58 4.57
C GLU A 34 -14.82 7.42 5.28
N GLU A 35 -14.18 6.51 4.54
CA GLU A 35 -13.56 5.31 5.09
C GLU A 35 -12.10 5.19 4.72
N ILE A 36 -11.81 4.97 3.44
CA ILE A 36 -10.46 4.73 2.94
C ILE A 36 -10.25 5.40 1.59
N THR A 37 -9.18 6.18 1.47
CA THR A 37 -8.80 6.84 0.22
C THR A 37 -7.47 6.34 -0.28
N PHE A 38 -7.39 6.14 -1.60
CA PHE A 38 -6.18 5.78 -2.33
C PHE A 38 -5.82 6.94 -3.28
N THR A 39 -4.71 7.62 -2.99
CA THR A 39 -4.20 8.72 -3.81
C THR A 39 -2.95 8.25 -4.53
N THR A 40 -3.07 8.04 -5.83
CA THR A 40 -2.05 7.38 -6.65
C THR A 40 -1.22 8.36 -7.46
N HIS A 41 -0.02 7.91 -7.92
CA HIS A 41 0.86 8.64 -8.82
C HIS A 41 1.33 10.01 -8.27
N LEU A 42 1.52 10.09 -6.96
CA LEU A 42 1.92 11.32 -6.26
C LEU A 42 3.30 11.82 -6.69
N VAL A 43 4.21 10.92 -7.08
CA VAL A 43 5.54 11.30 -7.62
C VAL A 43 5.47 12.07 -8.93
N THR A 44 4.34 12.02 -9.63
CA THR A 44 4.11 12.83 -10.84
C THR A 44 3.54 14.21 -10.51
N GLN A 45 3.07 14.41 -9.29
CA GLN A 45 2.41 15.62 -8.81
C GLN A 45 3.34 16.49 -7.94
N SER A 46 4.29 15.87 -7.22
CA SER A 46 5.20 16.55 -6.29
C SER A 46 6.65 16.12 -6.53
N GLU A 47 7.53 17.08 -6.84
CA GLU A 47 8.96 16.81 -6.97
C GLU A 47 9.57 16.36 -5.62
N GLN A 48 9.07 16.84 -4.48
CA GLN A 48 9.54 16.40 -3.17
C GLN A 48 9.21 14.90 -2.94
N LEU A 49 8.03 14.42 -3.33
CA LEU A 49 7.69 13.00 -3.22
C LEU A 49 8.48 12.15 -4.22
N LYS A 50 8.77 12.69 -5.38
CA LYS A 50 9.64 12.05 -6.36
C LYS A 50 11.07 11.93 -5.84
N ASP A 51 11.62 12.98 -5.23
CA ASP A 51 12.94 12.94 -4.59
C ASP A 51 12.94 11.98 -3.39
N PHE A 52 11.89 11.98 -2.57
CA PHE A 52 11.72 11.04 -1.47
C PHE A 52 11.75 9.59 -1.97
N SER A 53 11.06 9.28 -3.08
CA SER A 53 11.05 7.92 -3.66
C SER A 53 12.43 7.46 -4.16
N ARG A 54 13.36 8.39 -4.36
CA ARG A 54 14.76 8.13 -4.78
C ARG A 54 15.74 8.08 -3.62
N HIS A 55 15.25 8.21 -2.37
CA HIS A 55 16.13 8.17 -1.23
C HIS A 55 16.95 6.89 -1.19
N LYS A 56 18.24 7.02 -0.82
CA LYS A 56 19.21 5.92 -0.85
C LYS A 56 18.80 4.67 -0.07
N VAL A 57 17.94 4.82 0.95
CA VAL A 57 17.44 3.66 1.72
C VAL A 57 16.68 2.68 0.82
N PHE A 58 15.81 3.18 -0.05
CA PHE A 58 15.04 2.34 -0.96
C PHE A 58 15.94 1.66 -2.00
N SER A 59 16.84 2.42 -2.63
CA SER A 59 17.76 1.86 -3.62
C SER A 59 18.71 0.81 -3.03
N SER A 60 19.14 0.98 -1.77
CA SER A 60 19.98 -0.02 -1.09
C SER A 60 19.21 -1.31 -0.81
N ILE A 61 18.00 -1.19 -0.26
CA ILE A 61 17.13 -2.35 0.03
C ILE A 61 16.78 -3.10 -1.26
N CYS A 62 16.38 -2.37 -2.30
CA CYS A 62 16.04 -2.99 -3.59
C CYS A 62 17.24 -3.72 -4.18
N ARG A 63 18.43 -3.13 -4.13
CA ARG A 63 19.66 -3.77 -4.61
C ARG A 63 19.93 -5.09 -3.92
N ASP A 64 19.75 -5.13 -2.60
CA ASP A 64 20.03 -6.31 -1.79
C ASP A 64 19.00 -7.43 -1.98
N LEU A 65 17.74 -7.08 -2.30
CA LEU A 65 16.63 -8.02 -2.35
C LEU A 65 16.21 -8.44 -3.77
N ILE A 66 16.24 -7.53 -4.74
CA ILE A 66 15.74 -7.79 -6.11
C ILE A 66 16.73 -7.41 -7.22
N GLY A 67 17.89 -6.84 -6.86
CA GLY A 67 18.95 -6.50 -7.82
C GLY A 67 19.21 -5.00 -7.95
N PRO A 68 20.32 -4.63 -8.64
CA PRO A 68 20.80 -3.26 -8.68
C PRO A 68 19.95 -2.35 -9.58
N ASP A 69 19.33 -2.89 -10.60
CA ASP A 69 18.59 -2.14 -11.62
C ASP A 69 17.10 -2.23 -11.33
N VAL A 70 16.59 -1.22 -10.64
CA VAL A 70 15.18 -1.14 -10.24
C VAL A 70 14.55 0.18 -10.64
N ARG A 71 13.23 0.15 -10.83
CA ARG A 71 12.39 1.34 -11.07
C ARG A 71 11.25 1.40 -10.08
N LEU A 72 10.88 2.61 -9.70
CA LEU A 72 9.59 2.84 -9.07
C LEU A 72 8.50 2.47 -10.08
N TYR A 73 7.69 1.48 -9.73
CA TYR A 73 6.61 0.97 -10.56
C TYR A 73 5.28 1.64 -10.22
N TRP A 74 5.03 1.83 -8.93
CA TRP A 74 3.79 2.36 -8.40
C TRP A 74 4.04 3.15 -7.12
N ASP A 75 3.24 4.20 -6.92
CA ASP A 75 3.18 4.90 -5.65
C ASP A 75 1.74 5.28 -5.30
N GLN A 76 1.40 5.18 -4.02
CA GLN A 76 0.10 5.59 -3.51
C GLN A 76 0.13 5.92 -2.03
N ALA A 77 -0.58 6.95 -1.63
CA ALA A 77 -0.96 7.16 -0.24
C ALA A 77 -2.28 6.45 0.06
N VAL A 78 -2.37 5.84 1.25
CA VAL A 78 -3.58 5.17 1.72
C VAL A 78 -3.93 5.74 3.09
N TYR A 79 -5.01 6.50 3.13
CA TYR A 79 -5.54 7.10 4.36
C TYR A 79 -6.80 6.35 4.79
N LYS A 80 -6.77 5.80 6.01
CA LYS A 80 -7.92 5.15 6.61
C LYS A 80 -8.51 6.08 7.67
N LYS A 81 -9.76 6.50 7.45
CA LYS A 81 -10.45 7.49 8.29
C LYS A 81 -10.82 6.90 9.65
N PRO A 82 -11.04 7.75 10.69
CA PRO A 82 -11.53 7.29 11.98
C PRO A 82 -12.84 6.52 11.89
N GLY A 83 -12.96 5.45 12.67
CA GLY A 83 -14.19 4.65 12.73
C GLY A 83 -14.44 3.74 11.52
N THR A 84 -13.49 3.61 10.61
CA THR A 84 -13.55 2.64 9.50
C THR A 84 -13.51 1.22 10.05
N LYS A 85 -14.63 0.52 9.99
CA LYS A 85 -14.77 -0.84 10.53
C LYS A 85 -14.26 -1.92 9.60
N ASP A 86 -14.26 -1.64 8.29
CA ASP A 86 -13.86 -2.60 7.28
C ASP A 86 -12.34 -2.76 7.23
N GLU A 87 -11.91 -4.00 7.19
CA GLU A 87 -10.53 -4.35 6.87
C GLU A 87 -10.31 -4.20 5.37
N PHE A 88 -9.09 -3.84 4.94
CA PHE A 88 -8.70 -4.06 3.57
C PHE A 88 -8.27 -5.53 3.44
N PRO A 89 -8.90 -6.32 2.55
CA PRO A 89 -8.85 -7.78 2.62
C PRO A 89 -7.46 -8.37 2.36
N TRP A 90 -7.27 -9.65 2.68
CA TRP A 90 -6.06 -10.39 2.34
C TRP A 90 -5.84 -10.41 0.84
N HIS A 91 -4.70 -9.90 0.39
CA HIS A 91 -4.34 -9.84 -1.02
C HIS A 91 -2.82 -9.90 -1.20
N GLN A 92 -2.41 -10.17 -2.42
CA GLN A 92 -1.05 -9.92 -2.91
C GLN A 92 -1.11 -8.73 -3.85
N ASP A 93 -0.12 -7.85 -3.81
CA ASP A 93 -0.05 -6.74 -4.78
C ASP A 93 0.01 -7.25 -6.21
N ASN A 94 0.73 -8.37 -6.44
CA ASN A 94 0.82 -9.01 -7.75
C ASN A 94 -0.54 -9.58 -8.23
N GLY A 95 -1.51 -9.76 -7.36
CA GLY A 95 -2.87 -10.14 -7.71
C GLY A 95 -3.69 -9.01 -8.35
N TYR A 96 -3.33 -7.74 -8.06
CA TYR A 96 -3.93 -6.57 -8.71
C TYR A 96 -3.26 -6.22 -10.03
N THR A 97 -1.95 -6.43 -10.11
CA THR A 97 -1.18 -6.19 -11.32
C THR A 97 -0.09 -7.23 -11.45
N PHE A 98 -0.31 -8.17 -12.36
CA PHE A 98 0.63 -9.25 -12.61
C PHE A 98 1.85 -8.72 -13.35
N ILE A 99 3.02 -8.76 -12.69
CA ILE A 99 4.31 -8.30 -13.21
C ILE A 99 5.24 -9.50 -13.39
N GLU A 100 5.90 -9.56 -14.52
CA GLU A 100 6.98 -10.53 -14.76
C GLU A 100 8.33 -9.81 -14.94
N PRO A 101 9.39 -10.25 -14.23
CA PRO A 101 9.38 -11.30 -13.19
C PRO A 101 8.59 -10.86 -11.95
N GLN A 102 8.00 -11.83 -11.22
CA GLN A 102 7.19 -11.59 -10.01
C GLN A 102 8.05 -11.14 -8.81
N ALA A 103 9.00 -10.27 -9.03
CA ALA A 103 10.04 -9.92 -8.08
C ALA A 103 10.03 -8.42 -7.74
N TYR A 104 8.84 -7.82 -7.54
CA TYR A 104 8.82 -6.46 -7.05
C TYR A 104 8.58 -6.36 -5.54
N LEU A 105 9.05 -5.27 -4.95
CA LEU A 105 8.97 -5.01 -3.52
C LEU A 105 7.96 -3.93 -3.22
N THR A 106 7.22 -4.13 -2.15
CA THR A 106 6.36 -3.12 -1.53
C THR A 106 7.06 -2.57 -0.30
N CYS A 107 7.29 -1.27 -0.30
CA CYS A 107 7.74 -0.48 0.86
C CYS A 107 6.53 0.25 1.43
N TRP A 108 5.97 -0.27 2.51
CA TRP A 108 4.84 0.31 3.21
C TRP A 108 5.35 1.22 4.33
N ILE A 109 5.26 2.54 4.14
CA ILE A 109 5.80 3.56 5.04
C ILE A 109 4.68 4.04 5.97
N ALA A 110 4.87 3.88 7.27
CA ALA A 110 3.98 4.43 8.28
C ALA A 110 4.20 5.95 8.38
N LEU A 111 3.20 6.76 8.03
CA LEU A 111 3.24 8.21 8.21
C LEU A 111 2.66 8.65 9.57
N THR A 112 1.86 7.79 10.19
CA THR A 112 1.39 7.88 11.58
C THR A 112 1.80 6.62 12.33
N ASP A 113 1.83 6.65 13.65
CA ASP A 113 1.97 5.43 14.45
C ASP A 113 0.82 4.47 14.10
N THR A 114 1.14 3.18 13.93
CA THR A 114 0.14 2.15 13.59
C THR A 114 0.22 0.95 14.51
N ASP A 115 -0.93 0.43 14.87
CA ASP A 115 -1.11 -0.76 15.67
C ASP A 115 -2.39 -1.53 15.27
N GLU A 116 -2.74 -2.56 16.01
CA GLU A 116 -3.92 -3.39 15.73
C GLU A 116 -5.24 -2.61 15.76
N THR A 117 -5.30 -1.49 16.50
CA THR A 117 -6.52 -0.72 16.68
C THR A 117 -6.79 0.27 15.57
N ASN A 118 -5.74 0.66 14.82
CA ASN A 118 -5.87 1.71 13.78
C ASN A 118 -5.47 1.27 12.37
N GLY A 119 -5.32 -0.05 12.15
CA GLY A 119 -5.15 -0.60 10.81
C GLY A 119 -3.70 -0.72 10.36
N CYS A 120 -2.83 -1.21 11.23
CA CYS A 120 -1.49 -1.64 10.84
C CYS A 120 -1.54 -2.79 9.82
N PRO A 121 -0.46 -3.03 9.08
CA PRO A 121 -0.35 -4.19 8.21
C PRO A 121 -0.30 -5.51 9.00
N TRP A 122 -0.89 -6.53 8.39
CA TRP A 122 -0.73 -7.94 8.76
C TRP A 122 -0.16 -8.68 7.57
N VAL A 123 0.73 -9.62 7.78
CA VAL A 123 1.36 -10.41 6.74
C VAL A 123 1.26 -11.89 7.02
N MET A 124 1.25 -12.70 5.95
CA MET A 124 1.31 -14.15 6.03
C MET A 124 2.69 -14.63 5.58
N PRO A 125 3.59 -14.98 6.52
CA PRO A 125 4.94 -15.41 6.19
C PRO A 125 4.97 -16.68 5.34
N GLY A 126 5.97 -16.79 4.45
CA GLY A 126 6.24 -18.01 3.69
C GLY A 126 5.38 -18.22 2.45
N LEU A 127 4.15 -17.70 2.40
CA LEU A 127 3.25 -17.93 1.27
C LEU A 127 3.70 -17.26 -0.03
N HIS A 128 4.55 -16.24 0.03
CA HIS A 128 5.15 -15.62 -1.16
C HIS A 128 5.91 -16.63 -2.05
N GLN A 129 6.40 -17.74 -1.47
CA GLN A 129 7.11 -18.81 -2.21
C GLN A 129 6.18 -19.60 -3.12
N LYS A 130 4.87 -19.50 -2.99
CA LYS A 130 3.87 -20.18 -3.81
C LYS A 130 3.51 -19.40 -5.09
N GLY A 131 4.15 -18.25 -5.32
CA GLY A 131 3.80 -17.39 -6.44
C GLY A 131 2.50 -16.62 -6.19
N THR A 132 1.88 -16.12 -7.27
CA THR A 132 0.59 -15.41 -7.19
C THR A 132 -0.52 -16.42 -6.89
N LEU A 133 -1.21 -16.20 -5.78
CA LEU A 133 -2.35 -17.01 -5.34
C LEU A 133 -3.63 -16.57 -6.06
N PHE A 134 -4.65 -17.40 -6.02
CA PHE A 134 -5.97 -17.06 -6.54
C PHE A 134 -6.62 -15.98 -5.66
N HIS A 135 -7.23 -14.98 -6.33
CA HIS A 135 -7.97 -13.90 -5.69
C HIS A 135 -9.43 -13.93 -6.14
N GLU A 136 -10.34 -13.77 -5.19
CA GLU A 136 -11.77 -13.60 -5.44
C GLU A 136 -12.12 -12.11 -5.43
N PRO A 137 -13.02 -11.63 -6.32
CA PRO A 137 -13.49 -10.26 -6.30
C PRO A 137 -14.39 -10.01 -5.07
N THR A 138 -14.21 -8.86 -4.43
CA THR A 138 -15.02 -8.38 -3.31
C THR A 138 -15.41 -6.91 -3.53
N ASP A 139 -16.27 -6.37 -2.66
CA ASP A 139 -16.63 -4.95 -2.69
C ASP A 139 -15.45 -4.02 -2.39
N LEU A 140 -14.41 -4.53 -1.73
CA LEU A 140 -13.17 -3.81 -1.40
C LEU A 140 -11.97 -4.26 -2.25
N GLY A 141 -12.19 -4.76 -3.45
CA GLY A 141 -11.15 -5.19 -4.39
C GLY A 141 -11.05 -6.70 -4.51
N HIS A 142 -9.89 -7.28 -4.25
CA HIS A 142 -9.61 -8.70 -4.42
C HIS A 142 -9.17 -9.32 -3.11
N GLU A 143 -9.66 -10.53 -2.81
CA GLU A 143 -9.37 -11.25 -1.57
C GLU A 143 -8.80 -12.65 -1.85
N ILE A 144 -7.80 -13.03 -1.06
CA ILE A 144 -7.31 -14.42 -1.01
C ILE A 144 -8.05 -15.13 0.12
N PRO A 145 -8.85 -16.16 -0.16
CA PRO A 145 -9.45 -16.98 0.89
C PRO A 145 -8.36 -17.84 1.56
N LEU A 146 -7.87 -17.41 2.72
CA LEU A 146 -6.83 -18.11 3.46
C LEU A 146 -7.13 -18.19 4.96
N ASP A 147 -6.57 -19.24 5.61
CA ASP A 147 -6.52 -19.29 7.05
C ASP A 147 -5.47 -18.31 7.58
N SER A 148 -5.91 -17.34 8.34
CA SER A 148 -5.06 -16.27 8.89
C SER A 148 -4.46 -16.57 10.26
N SER A 149 -4.59 -17.80 10.78
CA SER A 149 -4.14 -18.18 12.13
C SER A 149 -2.64 -17.99 12.38
N GLU A 150 -1.82 -18.06 11.33
CA GLU A 150 -0.36 -17.85 11.39
C GLU A 150 0.06 -16.43 10.94
N SER A 151 -0.89 -15.52 10.80
CA SER A 151 -0.58 -14.15 10.39
C SER A 151 0.16 -13.38 11.48
N ILE A 152 1.01 -12.45 11.04
CA ILE A 152 1.81 -11.60 11.93
C ILE A 152 1.36 -10.14 11.76
N CYS A 153 0.97 -9.53 12.87
CA CYS A 153 0.73 -8.10 12.96
C CYS A 153 2.05 -7.33 12.95
N LEU A 154 2.08 -6.21 12.23
CA LEU A 154 3.25 -5.32 12.13
C LEU A 154 2.93 -3.93 12.66
N PRO A 155 2.93 -3.71 13.99
CA PRO A 155 2.82 -2.37 14.55
C PRO A 155 4.07 -1.56 14.18
N LEU A 156 3.87 -0.31 13.72
CA LEU A 156 4.96 0.54 13.22
C LEU A 156 4.86 1.94 13.82
N LYS A 157 6.00 2.49 14.20
CA LYS A 157 6.11 3.92 14.50
C LYS A 157 6.17 4.75 13.23
N ALA A 158 5.67 5.98 13.28
CA ALA A 158 5.79 6.94 12.18
C ALA A 158 7.25 7.06 11.70
N GLY A 159 7.47 6.92 10.39
CA GLY A 159 8.79 6.87 9.77
C GLY A 159 9.38 5.47 9.62
N SER A 160 8.75 4.44 10.19
CA SER A 160 9.16 3.04 9.96
C SER A 160 8.62 2.52 8.63
N ILE A 161 9.29 1.51 8.08
CA ILE A 161 8.95 0.90 6.79
C ILE A 161 8.80 -0.61 6.98
N ALA A 162 7.65 -1.15 6.63
CA ALA A 162 7.49 -2.59 6.39
C ALA A 162 7.82 -2.89 4.92
N ILE A 163 8.69 -3.88 4.69
CA ILE A 163 9.14 -4.25 3.35
C ILE A 163 8.82 -5.71 3.12
N PHE A 164 8.10 -5.98 2.04
CA PHE A 164 7.72 -7.34 1.67
C PHE A 164 7.60 -7.49 0.16
N SER A 165 7.71 -8.75 -0.29
CA SER A 165 7.48 -9.09 -1.70
C SER A 165 6.04 -8.82 -2.09
N SER A 166 5.82 -8.40 -3.33
CA SER A 166 4.49 -8.31 -3.95
C SER A 166 3.68 -9.61 -3.90
N LEU A 167 4.35 -10.73 -3.66
CA LEU A 167 3.75 -12.05 -3.48
C LEU A 167 3.42 -12.39 -2.01
N THR A 168 3.75 -11.51 -1.06
CA THR A 168 3.40 -11.73 0.33
C THR A 168 1.93 -11.37 0.55
N PRO A 169 1.06 -12.34 0.93
CA PRO A 169 -0.29 -12.00 1.31
C PRO A 169 -0.28 -11.08 2.52
N HIS A 170 -1.02 -9.99 2.41
CA HIS A 170 -1.15 -9.00 3.47
C HIS A 170 -2.54 -8.37 3.48
N ARG A 171 -2.87 -7.77 4.61
CA ARG A 171 -4.10 -7.01 4.82
C ARG A 171 -3.83 -5.81 5.72
N THR A 172 -4.78 -4.89 5.84
CA THR A 172 -4.76 -3.88 6.91
C THR A 172 -6.05 -3.94 7.70
N GLY A 173 -5.92 -3.94 9.02
CA GLY A 173 -7.05 -3.97 9.94
C GLY A 173 -7.97 -2.74 9.87
N PRO A 174 -9.07 -2.71 10.66
CA PRO A 174 -9.93 -1.55 10.78
C PRO A 174 -9.18 -0.36 11.40
N ASN A 175 -9.74 0.85 11.27
CA ASN A 175 -9.30 2.00 12.07
C ASN A 175 -10.39 2.37 13.07
N LEU A 176 -10.25 1.87 14.29
CA LEU A 176 -11.18 2.11 15.39
C LEU A 176 -10.73 3.28 16.28
N SER A 177 -9.63 3.95 15.92
CA SER A 177 -9.12 5.13 16.62
C SER A 177 -9.81 6.42 16.17
N ASP A 178 -9.57 7.51 16.89
CA ASP A 178 -10.10 8.84 16.58
C ASP A 178 -9.24 9.59 15.53
N GLY A 179 -8.10 9.05 15.14
CA GLY A 179 -7.14 9.65 14.21
C GLY A 179 -7.17 9.02 12.81
N ILE A 180 -6.76 9.77 11.80
CA ILE A 180 -6.55 9.22 10.47
C ILE A 180 -5.25 8.40 10.45
N ARG A 181 -5.31 7.13 10.09
CA ARG A 181 -4.11 6.33 9.82
C ARG A 181 -3.60 6.65 8.42
N LYS A 182 -2.41 7.20 8.33
CA LYS A 182 -1.76 7.62 7.10
C LYS A 182 -0.59 6.69 6.75
N SER A 183 -0.55 6.21 5.52
CA SER A 183 0.60 5.45 4.99
C SER A 183 0.92 5.89 3.56
N TYR A 184 2.19 5.70 3.17
CA TYR A 184 2.65 5.90 1.80
C TYR A 184 3.33 4.64 1.31
N ILE A 185 2.91 4.14 0.18
CA ILE A 185 3.38 2.89 -0.40
C ILE A 185 4.20 3.22 -1.65
N LEU A 186 5.42 2.68 -1.70
CA LEU A 186 6.30 2.74 -2.87
C LEU A 186 6.59 1.31 -3.32
N GLN A 187 6.35 1.02 -4.60
CA GLN A 187 6.59 -0.30 -5.18
C GLN A 187 7.68 -0.23 -6.23
N TYR A 188 8.72 -1.04 -6.05
CA TYR A 188 9.89 -1.09 -6.93
C TYR A 188 9.98 -2.42 -7.63
N ALA A 189 10.06 -2.38 -8.97
CA ALA A 189 10.23 -3.56 -9.81
C ALA A 189 11.63 -3.55 -10.48
N PRO A 190 12.17 -4.73 -10.85
CA PRO A 190 13.36 -4.81 -11.67
C PRO A 190 13.20 -4.02 -12.97
N ASP A 191 14.26 -3.36 -13.42
CA ASP A 191 14.25 -2.69 -14.73
C ASP A 191 13.96 -3.70 -15.85
N GLY A 192 13.07 -3.34 -16.76
CA GLY A 192 12.60 -4.22 -17.82
C GLY A 192 11.48 -5.18 -17.42
N ALA A 193 11.02 -5.17 -16.18
CA ALA A 193 9.83 -5.91 -15.77
C ALA A 193 8.61 -5.48 -16.61
N LYS A 194 7.77 -6.43 -16.94
CA LYS A 194 6.60 -6.23 -17.82
C LYS A 194 5.31 -6.56 -17.08
N ARG A 195 4.30 -5.72 -17.29
CA ARG A 195 2.93 -6.07 -16.91
C ARG A 195 2.42 -7.10 -17.90
N VAL A 196 1.96 -8.24 -17.39
CA VAL A 196 1.25 -9.25 -18.18
C VAL A 196 -0.23 -8.88 -18.15
N ILE A 197 -0.76 -8.57 -19.33
CA ILE A 197 -2.19 -8.30 -19.51
C ILE A 197 -2.83 -9.64 -19.91
N SER A 198 -3.73 -10.15 -19.09
CA SER A 198 -4.54 -11.33 -19.38
C SER A 198 -5.73 -10.94 -20.28
#